data_5d4da1090c2f603756fb22313244d874
#
_entry.id   5d4da1090c2f603756fb22313244d874
#
_cell.length_a   1.000
_cell.length_b   1.000
_cell.length_c   1.000
_cell.angle_alpha   90.00
_cell.angle_beta   90.00
_cell.angle_gamma   90.00
#
_symmetry.space_group_name_H-M   'P 1'
#
loop_
_entity.id
_entity.type
_entity.pdbx_description
1 polymer ?
#
loop_
_entity_poly.entity_id
_entity_poly.type
_entity_poly.pdbx_seq_one_letter_code
_entity_poly.pdbx_strand_id
1 'polypeptide(L)'
;VAEKYDVVIIGAGAAGLTVGAILSAREQKKVLVIEKEEAIGGRLASFVGGKKGVSFLGKELTIPEYEKVLGSVNTWVVRASPDLPAIWEQGLLDGYTFEAGVHATFWGDKGRVACVLDYLGKHSDLPGNEGFAVIDTRDNKWYQVQRGGKYDWLSDEASLETKTLLREMTSMSLEEAARYDLISFGQWLNEHTKNREVYEYLAALASIHMVMGEPDMMPAGDFLKFMAVASDIGMNLITGSTGTAGPPGFVDVAVKLAGAFRESGGEIMLGTPVTEVMIADQKACGVIIQTKDGPRQIEARDVVCTVPPNHIFGILPEKHFPSEFVTDIKERFWGAGMLSGYIGLKRNIIEDKAVNPRSWLLVPSLIKASEGFIGDVDIITFMSSNFNPLRAPEGKHLWEFSIALTDKEMHDTGKVNRVVDEATAFMQRNFPAWRDDMEWELWTTSDEGYGIWPPIGKRRPDVKCPWIEDLYFAGDSYGAHRWGGGLDAAIHSAVLCLDRLGSMDYSTEILPAYHR
;
A
#
# COMPACT_ATOMS: atom_id res chain seq x y z
N VAL A 1 4.11 33.79 -23.45
CA VAL A 1 4.55 33.92 -22.04
C VAL A 1 4.48 32.52 -21.46
N ALA A 2 5.59 32.02 -20.90
CA ALA A 2 5.58 30.73 -20.21
C ALA A 2 4.57 30.79 -19.05
N GLU A 3 3.76 29.76 -18.90
CA GLU A 3 2.88 29.63 -17.73
C GLU A 3 3.74 29.41 -16.49
N LYS A 4 3.47 30.21 -15.45
CA LYS A 4 4.22 30.15 -14.20
C LYS A 4 3.32 29.71 -13.04
N TYR A 5 3.78 28.72 -12.30
CA TYR A 5 3.12 28.18 -11.11
C TYR A 5 3.94 28.43 -9.86
N ASP A 6 3.28 28.45 -8.70
CA ASP A 6 3.99 28.41 -7.43
C ASP A 6 4.58 27.03 -7.21
N VAL A 7 3.79 25.98 -7.51
CA VAL A 7 4.22 24.59 -7.35
C VAL A 7 3.79 23.75 -8.56
N VAL A 8 4.70 22.97 -9.10
CA VAL A 8 4.40 21.88 -10.04
C VAL A 8 4.60 20.56 -9.34
N ILE A 9 3.60 19.67 -9.45
CA ILE A 9 3.62 18.33 -8.85
C ILE A 9 3.61 17.29 -9.97
N ILE A 10 4.56 16.37 -9.95
CA ILE A 10 4.70 15.29 -10.93
C ILE A 10 4.05 14.04 -10.37
N GLY A 11 2.91 13.64 -10.93
CA GLY A 11 2.10 12.48 -10.56
C GLY A 11 0.80 12.83 -9.85
N ALA A 12 -0.33 12.29 -10.36
CA ALA A 12 -1.68 12.42 -9.80
C ALA A 12 -2.11 11.19 -8.97
N GLY A 13 -1.16 10.56 -8.28
CA GLY A 13 -1.43 9.54 -7.26
C GLY A 13 -1.84 10.18 -5.92
N ALA A 14 -2.07 9.35 -4.90
CA ALA A 14 -2.51 9.80 -3.57
C ALA A 14 -1.61 10.91 -2.98
N ALA A 15 -0.29 10.75 -3.05
CA ALA A 15 0.64 11.73 -2.49
C ALA A 15 0.58 13.08 -3.20
N GLY A 16 0.66 13.09 -4.54
CA GLY A 16 0.64 14.32 -5.33
C GLY A 16 -0.69 15.07 -5.18
N LEU A 17 -1.81 14.36 -5.22
CA LEU A 17 -3.14 14.94 -5.03
C LEU A 17 -3.32 15.49 -3.60
N THR A 18 -2.76 14.83 -2.58
CA THR A 18 -2.79 15.35 -1.19
C THR A 18 -2.02 16.66 -1.07
N VAL A 19 -0.78 16.71 -1.58
CA VAL A 19 0.03 17.95 -1.56
C VAL A 19 -0.70 19.07 -2.31
N GLY A 20 -1.18 18.78 -3.52
CA GLY A 20 -1.88 19.76 -4.35
C GLY A 20 -3.14 20.30 -3.68
N ALA A 21 -4.00 19.42 -3.17
CA ALA A 21 -5.27 19.79 -2.55
C ALA A 21 -5.07 20.69 -1.32
N ILE A 22 -4.13 20.35 -0.45
CA ILE A 22 -3.89 21.11 0.78
C ILE A 22 -3.25 22.47 0.46
N LEU A 23 -2.24 22.56 -0.41
CA LEU A 23 -1.62 23.83 -0.80
C LEU A 23 -2.62 24.79 -1.46
N SER A 24 -3.44 24.29 -2.37
CA SER A 24 -4.45 25.11 -3.03
C SER A 24 -5.55 25.55 -2.07
N ALA A 25 -6.03 24.66 -1.19
CA ALA A 25 -7.12 24.96 -0.28
C ALA A 25 -6.71 25.87 0.90
N ARG A 26 -5.48 25.74 1.40
CA ARG A 26 -5.05 26.43 2.63
C ARG A 26 -4.11 27.61 2.38
N GLU A 27 -3.28 27.53 1.36
CA GLU A 27 -2.30 28.57 1.07
C GLU A 27 -2.59 29.35 -0.22
N GLN A 28 -3.66 29.00 -0.94
CA GLN A 28 -4.07 29.65 -2.18
C GLN A 28 -2.95 29.73 -3.24
N LYS A 29 -2.02 28.77 -3.21
CA LYS A 29 -0.94 28.67 -4.19
C LYS A 29 -1.51 28.25 -5.55
N LYS A 30 -0.93 28.79 -6.63
CA LYS A 30 -1.20 28.33 -7.98
C LYS A 30 -0.45 27.03 -8.23
N VAL A 31 -1.16 25.89 -8.16
CA VAL A 31 -0.59 24.55 -8.25
C VAL A 31 -1.05 23.84 -9.51
N LEU A 32 -0.11 23.18 -10.21
CA LEU A 32 -0.35 22.28 -11.32
C LEU A 32 0.09 20.86 -10.96
N VAL A 33 -0.80 19.89 -11.09
CA VAL A 33 -0.48 18.46 -11.06
C VAL A 33 -0.39 17.94 -12.50
N ILE A 34 0.70 17.24 -12.83
CA ILE A 34 0.95 16.67 -14.16
C ILE A 34 1.02 15.16 -14.03
N GLU A 35 0.19 14.45 -14.80
CA GLU A 35 0.10 12.99 -14.80
C GLU A 35 0.35 12.44 -16.22
N LYS A 36 1.22 11.43 -16.31
CA LYS A 36 1.54 10.78 -17.59
C LYS A 36 0.39 9.95 -18.15
N GLU A 37 -0.45 9.39 -17.27
CA GLU A 37 -1.59 8.58 -17.66
C GLU A 37 -2.83 9.44 -17.93
N GLU A 38 -3.79 8.87 -18.66
CA GLU A 38 -5.08 9.54 -18.98
C GLU A 38 -6.03 9.60 -17.77
N ALA A 39 -5.63 9.08 -16.62
CA ALA A 39 -6.44 8.98 -15.42
C ALA A 39 -5.65 9.32 -14.15
N ILE A 40 -6.37 9.80 -13.12
CA ILE A 40 -5.84 10.01 -11.77
C ILE A 40 -5.83 8.70 -10.98
N GLY A 41 -5.11 8.67 -9.87
CA GLY A 41 -5.16 7.63 -8.86
C GLY A 41 -3.88 6.81 -8.75
N GLY A 42 -3.15 6.61 -9.85
CA GLY A 42 -1.96 5.75 -9.86
C GLY A 42 -2.29 4.36 -9.28
N ARG A 43 -1.51 3.89 -8.31
CA ARG A 43 -1.70 2.57 -7.67
C ARG A 43 -3.00 2.41 -6.86
N LEU A 44 -3.84 3.44 -6.74
CA LEU A 44 -5.20 3.34 -6.22
C LEU A 44 -6.22 2.84 -7.27
N ALA A 45 -5.78 2.37 -8.42
CA ALA A 45 -6.67 1.86 -9.45
C ALA A 45 -7.56 0.74 -8.88
N SER A 46 -8.87 0.95 -8.99
CA SER A 46 -9.91 0.06 -8.50
C SER A 46 -10.93 -0.17 -9.59
N PHE A 47 -11.51 -1.35 -9.64
CA PHE A 47 -12.42 -1.77 -10.69
C PHE A 47 -13.79 -2.12 -10.12
N VAL A 48 -14.82 -1.67 -10.80
CA VAL A 48 -16.20 -2.09 -10.52
C VAL A 48 -16.64 -3.00 -11.64
N GLY A 49 -16.98 -4.23 -11.30
CA GLY A 49 -17.48 -5.22 -12.24
C GLY A 49 -18.86 -4.87 -12.77
N GLY A 50 -19.08 -5.20 -14.04
CA GLY A 50 -20.31 -5.06 -14.76
C GLY A 50 -20.55 -6.25 -15.68
N LYS A 51 -21.69 -6.26 -16.36
CA LYS A 51 -22.11 -7.37 -17.25
C LYS A 51 -21.18 -7.63 -18.44
N LYS A 52 -20.32 -6.68 -18.78
CA LYS A 52 -19.39 -6.76 -19.92
C LYS A 52 -17.94 -6.51 -19.52
N GLY A 53 -17.57 -6.93 -18.31
CA GLY A 53 -16.23 -6.76 -17.79
C GLY A 53 -16.16 -5.82 -16.60
N VAL A 54 -15.26 -4.85 -16.61
CA VAL A 54 -15.04 -3.91 -15.50
C VAL A 54 -15.10 -2.48 -15.97
N SER A 55 -15.36 -1.57 -15.04
CA SER A 55 -15.21 -0.13 -15.23
C SER A 55 -14.13 0.45 -14.31
N PHE A 56 -13.44 1.48 -14.80
CA PHE A 56 -12.48 2.28 -14.05
C PHE A 56 -12.87 3.75 -14.19
N LEU A 57 -13.07 4.43 -13.07
CA LEU A 57 -13.55 5.83 -13.03
C LEU A 57 -14.81 6.07 -13.90
N GLY A 58 -15.72 5.09 -13.91
CA GLY A 58 -16.98 5.15 -14.64
C GLY A 58 -16.89 4.83 -16.14
N LYS A 59 -15.70 4.55 -16.68
CA LYS A 59 -15.51 4.09 -18.06
C LYS A 59 -15.45 2.56 -18.09
N GLU A 60 -16.32 1.91 -18.89
CA GLU A 60 -16.21 0.48 -19.19
C GLU A 60 -14.91 0.19 -19.95
N LEU A 61 -14.23 -0.89 -19.59
CA LEU A 61 -12.96 -1.32 -20.17
C LEU A 61 -13.13 -2.64 -20.93
N THR A 62 -12.50 -2.69 -22.09
CA THR A 62 -12.15 -3.97 -22.75
C THR A 62 -11.00 -4.64 -22.01
N ILE A 63 -10.76 -5.95 -22.26
CA ILE A 63 -9.61 -6.67 -21.67
C ILE A 63 -8.28 -5.96 -21.96
N PRO A 64 -7.93 -5.55 -23.19
CA PRO A 64 -6.71 -4.81 -23.45
C PRO A 64 -6.61 -3.46 -22.70
N GLU A 65 -7.74 -2.74 -22.51
CA GLU A 65 -7.76 -1.51 -21.71
C GLU A 65 -7.56 -1.80 -20.22
N TYR A 66 -8.16 -2.88 -19.70
CA TYR A 66 -7.94 -3.34 -18.32
C TYR A 66 -6.46 -3.68 -18.09
N GLU A 67 -5.86 -4.50 -18.95
CA GLU A 67 -4.44 -4.84 -18.88
C GLU A 67 -3.53 -3.61 -19.00
N LYS A 68 -3.93 -2.63 -19.84
CA LYS A 68 -3.22 -1.35 -19.93
C LYS A 68 -3.27 -0.57 -18.62
N VAL A 69 -4.43 -0.50 -17.95
CA VAL A 69 -4.53 0.16 -16.63
C VAL A 69 -3.68 -0.57 -15.59
N LEU A 70 -3.73 -1.90 -15.55
CA LEU A 70 -2.85 -2.69 -14.67
C LEU A 70 -1.37 -2.40 -14.95
N GLY A 71 -0.96 -2.44 -16.21
CA GLY A 71 0.43 -2.17 -16.61
C GLY A 71 0.92 -0.76 -16.25
N SER A 72 0.03 0.24 -16.24
CA SER A 72 0.37 1.62 -15.84
C SER A 72 0.74 1.75 -14.36
N VAL A 73 0.39 0.75 -13.54
CA VAL A 73 0.69 0.65 -12.11
C VAL A 73 1.58 -0.58 -11.80
N ASN A 74 2.35 -1.04 -12.76
CA ASN A 74 3.28 -2.17 -12.65
C ASN A 74 2.60 -3.45 -12.14
N THR A 75 1.39 -3.71 -12.59
CA THR A 75 0.56 -4.87 -12.22
C THR A 75 0.18 -5.68 -13.45
N TRP A 76 0.08 -6.99 -13.33
CA TRP A 76 -0.37 -7.86 -14.42
C TRP A 76 -1.13 -9.07 -13.90
N VAL A 77 -1.95 -9.67 -14.77
CA VAL A 77 -2.69 -10.90 -14.46
C VAL A 77 -1.75 -12.11 -14.52
N VAL A 78 -1.79 -12.93 -13.48
CA VAL A 78 -1.01 -14.18 -13.36
C VAL A 78 -1.86 -15.38 -13.71
N ARG A 79 -3.08 -15.41 -13.18
CA ARG A 79 -4.01 -16.54 -13.34
C ARG A 79 -5.45 -16.03 -13.29
N ALA A 80 -6.32 -16.65 -14.06
CA ALA A 80 -7.77 -16.48 -13.96
C ALA A 80 -8.46 -17.85 -14.19
N SER A 81 -9.58 -18.08 -13.49
CA SER A 81 -10.43 -19.26 -13.70
C SER A 81 -11.91 -18.87 -13.52
N PRO A 82 -12.77 -19.09 -14.54
CA PRO A 82 -12.37 -19.43 -15.92
C PRO A 82 -11.39 -18.38 -16.49
N ASP A 83 -10.91 -18.57 -17.70
CA ASP A 83 -9.98 -17.60 -18.29
C ASP A 83 -10.59 -16.19 -18.41
N LEU A 84 -9.75 -15.18 -18.55
CA LEU A 84 -10.17 -13.78 -18.52
C LEU A 84 -11.23 -13.45 -19.58
N PRO A 85 -11.15 -13.92 -20.86
CA PRO A 85 -12.23 -13.77 -21.83
C PRO A 85 -13.56 -14.35 -21.37
N ALA A 86 -13.56 -15.54 -20.82
CA ALA A 86 -14.79 -16.18 -20.33
C ALA A 86 -15.38 -15.44 -19.12
N ILE A 87 -14.55 -14.93 -18.22
CA ILE A 87 -14.99 -14.07 -17.10
C ILE A 87 -15.74 -12.83 -17.64
N TRP A 88 -15.20 -12.20 -18.69
CA TRP A 88 -15.83 -11.03 -19.33
C TRP A 88 -17.13 -11.38 -20.04
N GLU A 89 -17.11 -12.38 -20.91
CA GLU A 89 -18.26 -12.81 -21.71
C GLU A 89 -19.45 -13.26 -20.87
N GLN A 90 -19.19 -13.94 -19.74
CA GLN A 90 -20.22 -14.44 -18.83
C GLN A 90 -20.66 -13.38 -17.79
N GLY A 91 -20.00 -12.21 -17.73
CA GLY A 91 -20.33 -11.16 -16.78
C GLY A 91 -20.13 -11.58 -15.32
N LEU A 92 -19.13 -12.45 -15.03
CA LEU A 92 -18.93 -13.01 -13.70
C LEU A 92 -18.50 -11.96 -12.66
N LEU A 93 -17.97 -10.81 -13.10
CA LEU A 93 -17.54 -9.72 -12.23
C LEU A 93 -18.67 -8.77 -11.86
N ASP A 94 -19.88 -8.92 -12.42
CA ASP A 94 -21.00 -7.96 -12.24
C ASP A 94 -21.29 -7.73 -10.75
N GLY A 95 -21.19 -6.46 -10.32
CA GLY A 95 -21.43 -6.02 -8.94
C GLY A 95 -20.28 -6.25 -7.95
N TYR A 96 -19.16 -6.82 -8.39
CA TYR A 96 -17.96 -6.90 -7.54
C TYR A 96 -17.11 -5.61 -7.64
N THR A 97 -16.44 -5.27 -6.53
CA THR A 97 -15.44 -4.19 -6.50
C THR A 97 -14.13 -4.75 -5.98
N PHE A 98 -13.05 -4.57 -6.74
CA PHE A 98 -11.72 -5.06 -6.39
C PHE A 98 -10.63 -4.10 -6.88
N GLU A 99 -9.41 -4.28 -6.38
CA GLU A 99 -8.32 -3.33 -6.54
C GLU A 99 -7.25 -3.87 -7.51
N ALA A 100 -6.45 -2.98 -8.09
CA ALA A 100 -5.21 -3.38 -8.78
C ALA A 100 -4.10 -3.75 -7.80
N GLY A 101 -4.00 -3.05 -6.66
CA GLY A 101 -2.93 -3.26 -5.69
C GLY A 101 -3.23 -2.87 -4.25
N VAL A 102 -4.27 -2.08 -3.98
CA VAL A 102 -4.62 -1.63 -2.61
C VAL A 102 -5.86 -2.35 -2.15
N HIS A 103 -5.72 -3.20 -1.13
CA HIS A 103 -6.84 -3.95 -0.55
C HIS A 103 -7.45 -3.29 0.68
N ALA A 104 -6.62 -2.57 1.46
CA ALA A 104 -7.00 -2.01 2.74
C ALA A 104 -6.14 -0.82 3.13
N THR A 105 -6.64 0.02 4.04
CA THR A 105 -5.91 1.09 4.71
C THR A 105 -5.89 0.85 6.21
N PHE A 106 -4.85 1.34 6.89
CA PHE A 106 -4.75 1.19 8.34
C PHE A 106 -5.73 2.11 9.07
N TRP A 107 -6.34 1.56 10.12
CA TRP A 107 -7.19 2.22 11.11
C TRP A 107 -8.42 2.95 10.58
N GLY A 108 -8.88 2.63 9.37
CA GLY A 108 -10.15 3.10 8.83
C GLY A 108 -10.37 4.59 9.03
N ASP A 109 -11.43 4.96 9.75
CA ASP A 109 -11.82 6.36 10.00
C ASP A 109 -10.86 7.14 10.91
N LYS A 110 -9.91 6.48 11.57
CA LYS A 110 -8.84 7.10 12.36
C LYS A 110 -7.49 7.10 11.67
N GLY A 111 -7.42 6.47 10.50
CA GLY A 111 -6.21 6.37 9.69
C GLY A 111 -5.82 7.68 9.03
N ARG A 112 -4.61 7.73 8.53
CA ARG A 112 -4.05 8.92 7.87
C ARG A 112 -4.88 9.36 6.67
N VAL A 113 -5.45 8.41 5.94
CA VAL A 113 -6.33 8.69 4.79
C VAL A 113 -7.57 9.46 5.23
N ALA A 114 -8.25 8.99 6.26
CA ALA A 114 -9.43 9.65 6.81
C ALA A 114 -9.08 11.04 7.36
N CYS A 115 -8.00 11.17 8.14
CA CYS A 115 -7.55 12.46 8.69
C CYS A 115 -7.34 13.52 7.60
N VAL A 116 -6.69 13.16 6.48
CA VAL A 116 -6.47 14.10 5.37
C VAL A 116 -7.77 14.44 4.64
N LEU A 117 -8.62 13.46 4.40
CA LEU A 117 -9.92 13.71 3.75
C LEU A 117 -10.81 14.58 4.62
N ASP A 118 -10.89 14.32 5.92
CA ASP A 118 -11.68 15.13 6.87
C ASP A 118 -11.13 16.56 6.95
N TYR A 119 -9.81 16.74 6.95
CA TYR A 119 -9.16 18.05 6.91
C TYR A 119 -9.57 18.89 5.68
N LEU A 120 -9.81 18.21 4.55
CA LEU A 120 -10.31 18.81 3.31
C LEU A 120 -11.83 18.91 3.23
N GLY A 121 -12.56 18.54 4.29
CA GLY A 121 -14.03 18.49 4.29
C GLY A 121 -14.61 17.39 3.40
N LYS A 122 -13.82 16.35 3.13
CA LYS A 122 -14.25 15.15 2.40
C LYS A 122 -14.31 13.98 3.40
N HIS A 123 -15.13 12.99 3.09
CA HIS A 123 -15.25 11.80 3.92
C HIS A 123 -15.18 10.54 3.06
N SER A 124 -14.58 9.48 3.57
CA SER A 124 -14.64 8.13 2.98
C SER A 124 -15.12 7.15 4.04
N ASP A 125 -16.07 6.30 3.66
CA ASP A 125 -16.49 5.18 4.49
C ASP A 125 -15.51 4.01 4.27
N LEU A 126 -14.75 3.72 5.33
CA LEU A 126 -13.68 2.70 5.34
C LEU A 126 -13.92 1.70 6.48
N PRO A 127 -15.02 0.91 6.42
CA PRO A 127 -15.33 -0.04 7.48
C PRO A 127 -14.21 -1.06 7.66
N GLY A 128 -13.82 -1.27 8.91
CA GLY A 128 -12.69 -2.12 9.27
C GLY A 128 -13.09 -3.53 9.71
N ASN A 129 -12.05 -4.34 9.96
CA ASN A 129 -12.17 -5.65 10.56
C ASN A 129 -12.71 -5.57 12.01
N GLU A 130 -13.43 -6.61 12.42
CA GLU A 130 -13.92 -6.77 13.80
C GLU A 130 -13.16 -7.85 14.58
N GLY A 131 -12.21 -8.50 13.95
CA GLY A 131 -11.41 -9.54 14.55
C GLY A 131 -10.09 -9.77 13.82
N PHE A 132 -9.26 -10.56 14.47
CA PHE A 132 -8.03 -11.09 13.92
C PHE A 132 -7.95 -12.57 14.30
N ALA A 133 -7.65 -13.43 13.34
CA ALA A 133 -7.51 -14.85 13.59
C ALA A 133 -6.23 -15.39 12.97
N VAL A 134 -5.68 -16.42 13.58
CA VAL A 134 -4.50 -17.15 13.10
C VAL A 134 -4.93 -18.55 12.72
N ILE A 135 -4.43 -19.03 11.59
CA ILE A 135 -4.60 -20.40 11.15
C ILE A 135 -3.27 -21.11 11.34
N ASP A 136 -3.21 -22.03 12.29
CA ASP A 136 -2.01 -22.83 12.51
C ASP A 136 -1.86 -23.86 11.37
N THR A 137 -0.85 -23.68 10.54
CA THR A 137 -0.59 -24.55 9.38
C THR A 137 -0.10 -25.95 9.74
N ARG A 138 0.30 -26.18 11.01
CA ARG A 138 0.75 -27.49 11.51
C ARG A 138 -0.40 -28.47 11.66
N ASP A 139 -1.59 -28.00 12.06
CA ASP A 139 -2.78 -28.80 12.29
C ASP A 139 -4.06 -28.26 11.62
N ASN A 140 -3.96 -27.17 10.86
CA ASN A 140 -5.06 -26.45 10.22
C ASN A 140 -6.15 -25.97 11.19
N LYS A 141 -5.81 -25.71 12.46
CA LYS A 141 -6.74 -25.15 13.42
C LYS A 141 -6.81 -23.64 13.32
N TRP A 142 -8.00 -23.13 13.60
CA TRP A 142 -8.33 -21.72 13.55
C TRP A 142 -8.46 -21.16 14.96
N TYR A 143 -7.72 -20.09 15.23
CA TYR A 143 -7.68 -19.45 16.53
C TYR A 143 -8.09 -17.99 16.42
N GLN A 144 -9.19 -17.62 17.09
CA GLN A 144 -9.58 -16.22 17.22
C GLN A 144 -8.68 -15.52 18.22
N VAL A 145 -7.98 -14.48 17.79
CA VAL A 145 -7.19 -13.64 18.68
C VAL A 145 -8.10 -12.79 19.55
N GLN A 146 -7.91 -12.82 20.86
CA GLN A 146 -8.67 -12.04 21.83
C GLN A 146 -7.78 -11.03 22.52
N ARG A 147 -8.28 -9.80 22.69
CA ARG A 147 -7.54 -8.73 23.39
C ARG A 147 -7.22 -9.15 24.83
N GLY A 148 -5.92 -9.19 25.15
CA GLY A 148 -5.46 -9.64 26.47
C GLY A 148 -5.63 -11.14 26.73
N GLY A 149 -6.17 -11.90 25.78
CA GLY A 149 -6.34 -13.34 25.83
C GLY A 149 -5.04 -14.13 25.75
N LYS A 150 -5.15 -15.44 25.84
CA LYS A 150 -4.07 -16.37 25.61
C LYS A 150 -3.90 -16.54 24.09
N TYR A 151 -2.67 -16.74 23.64
CA TYR A 151 -2.36 -17.14 22.26
C TYR A 151 -2.37 -18.67 22.20
N ASP A 152 -3.54 -19.27 21.99
CA ASP A 152 -3.77 -20.72 22.14
C ASP A 152 -3.02 -21.61 21.15
N TRP A 153 -2.43 -21.02 20.11
CA TRP A 153 -1.53 -21.70 19.15
C TRP A 153 -0.05 -21.68 19.58
N LEU A 154 0.28 -20.99 20.67
CA LEU A 154 1.62 -20.94 21.26
C LEU A 154 1.65 -21.72 22.56
N SER A 155 2.83 -22.18 22.97
CA SER A 155 3.04 -22.72 24.31
C SER A 155 2.76 -21.65 25.38
N ASP A 156 2.52 -22.06 26.62
CA ASP A 156 2.22 -21.12 27.72
C ASP A 156 3.37 -20.12 27.95
N GLU A 157 4.62 -20.58 27.82
CA GLU A 157 5.81 -19.75 27.92
C GLU A 157 5.88 -18.75 26.78
N ALA A 158 5.73 -19.21 25.53
CA ALA A 158 5.74 -18.35 24.35
C ALA A 158 4.59 -17.33 24.36
N SER A 159 3.39 -17.71 24.81
CA SER A 159 2.25 -16.81 24.95
C SER A 159 2.53 -15.69 25.96
N LEU A 160 3.18 -15.97 27.11
CA LEU A 160 3.54 -14.96 28.09
C LEU A 160 4.62 -14.02 27.58
N GLU A 161 5.66 -14.56 26.94
CA GLU A 161 6.76 -13.78 26.37
C GLU A 161 6.26 -12.88 25.23
N THR A 162 5.42 -13.40 24.33
CA THR A 162 4.78 -12.62 23.26
C THR A 162 4.02 -11.43 23.81
N LYS A 163 3.21 -11.62 24.87
CA LYS A 163 2.49 -10.51 25.53
C LYS A 163 3.43 -9.46 26.09
N THR A 164 4.56 -9.88 26.63
CA THR A 164 5.55 -8.98 27.21
C THR A 164 6.19 -8.12 26.11
N LEU A 165 6.63 -8.74 25.01
CA LEU A 165 7.23 -8.02 23.88
C LEU A 165 6.23 -7.11 23.17
N LEU A 166 4.99 -7.55 22.96
CA LEU A 166 3.95 -6.69 22.38
C LEU A 166 3.66 -5.47 23.26
N ARG A 167 3.68 -5.62 24.58
CA ARG A 167 3.52 -4.49 25.51
C ARG A 167 4.72 -3.55 25.43
N GLU A 168 5.94 -4.08 25.36
CA GLU A 168 7.14 -3.27 25.16
C GLU A 168 7.04 -2.45 23.88
N MET A 169 6.76 -3.08 22.73
CA MET A 169 6.62 -2.42 21.44
C MET A 169 5.55 -1.32 21.47
N THR A 170 4.39 -1.57 22.07
CA THR A 170 3.27 -0.61 22.13
C THR A 170 3.48 0.51 23.16
N SER A 171 4.46 0.40 24.05
CA SER A 171 4.80 1.44 25.02
C SER A 171 5.99 2.31 24.62
N MET A 172 6.66 2.00 23.51
CA MET A 172 7.74 2.82 22.99
C MET A 172 7.23 4.18 22.52
N SER A 173 8.03 5.21 22.69
CA SER A 173 7.87 6.47 21.95
C SER A 173 8.37 6.30 20.51
N LEU A 174 7.93 7.20 19.61
CA LEU A 174 8.44 7.22 18.24
C LEU A 174 9.95 7.44 18.17
N GLU A 175 10.51 8.23 19.12
CA GLU A 175 11.96 8.47 19.22
C GLU A 175 12.71 7.21 19.61
N GLU A 176 12.20 6.44 20.59
CA GLU A 176 12.79 5.15 20.97
C GLU A 176 12.76 4.14 19.83
N ALA A 177 11.61 4.00 19.16
CA ALA A 177 11.46 3.13 17.99
C ALA A 177 12.40 3.53 16.83
N ALA A 178 12.65 4.82 16.62
CA ALA A 178 13.53 5.34 15.57
C ALA A 178 15.01 4.94 15.75
N ARG A 179 15.43 4.55 16.96
CA ARG A 179 16.80 4.04 17.22
C ARG A 179 17.07 2.74 16.46
N TYR A 180 16.02 2.02 16.08
CA TYR A 180 16.06 0.75 15.39
C TYR A 180 15.83 0.86 13.86
N ASP A 181 15.80 2.08 13.29
CA ASP A 181 15.56 2.29 11.86
C ASP A 181 16.59 1.64 10.93
N LEU A 182 17.79 1.41 11.43
CA LEU A 182 18.92 0.93 10.61
C LEU A 182 19.26 -0.55 10.83
N ILE A 183 18.51 -1.25 11.68
CA ILE A 183 18.64 -2.70 11.86
C ILE A 183 17.38 -3.40 11.37
N SER A 184 17.51 -4.70 11.04
CA SER A 184 16.35 -5.48 10.63
C SER A 184 15.49 -5.88 11.84
N PHE A 185 14.21 -6.13 11.59
CA PHE A 185 13.32 -6.66 12.63
C PHE A 185 13.71 -8.07 13.05
N GLY A 186 14.27 -8.88 12.15
CA GLY A 186 14.86 -10.18 12.50
C GLY A 186 16.03 -10.05 13.45
N GLN A 187 16.91 -9.06 13.26
CA GLN A 187 17.98 -8.75 14.22
C GLN A 187 17.38 -8.33 15.58
N TRP A 188 16.42 -7.41 15.60
CA TRP A 188 15.74 -6.97 16.81
C TRP A 188 15.12 -8.15 17.57
N LEU A 189 14.39 -9.03 16.88
CA LEU A 189 13.81 -10.24 17.47
C LEU A 189 14.87 -11.15 18.08
N ASN A 190 15.97 -11.41 17.39
CA ASN A 190 17.06 -12.25 17.88
C ASN A 190 17.75 -11.69 19.13
N GLU A 191 17.72 -10.38 19.35
CA GLU A 191 18.21 -9.71 20.55
C GLU A 191 17.23 -9.82 21.72
N HIS A 192 15.90 -9.88 21.45
CA HIS A 192 14.84 -9.82 22.47
C HIS A 192 14.22 -11.17 22.81
N THR A 193 14.32 -12.19 21.97
CA THR A 193 13.82 -13.53 22.26
C THR A 193 14.77 -14.63 21.79
N LYS A 194 14.78 -15.75 22.53
CA LYS A 194 15.39 -17.01 22.10
C LYS A 194 14.34 -18.09 21.82
N ASN A 195 13.07 -17.77 22.08
CA ASN A 195 11.96 -18.67 21.86
C ASN A 195 11.54 -18.62 20.38
N ARG A 196 11.67 -19.75 19.70
CA ARG A 196 11.39 -19.87 18.27
C ARG A 196 9.90 -19.59 17.94
N GLU A 197 8.97 -20.02 18.79
CA GLU A 197 7.54 -19.77 18.59
C GLU A 197 7.23 -18.28 18.65
N VAL A 198 7.84 -17.54 19.58
CA VAL A 198 7.70 -16.09 19.72
C VAL A 198 8.27 -15.38 18.49
N TYR A 199 9.47 -15.78 18.06
CA TYR A 199 10.11 -15.23 16.87
C TYR A 199 9.23 -15.39 15.64
N GLU A 200 8.78 -16.62 15.34
CA GLU A 200 7.96 -16.93 14.16
C GLU A 200 6.63 -16.16 14.15
N TYR A 201 5.96 -16.09 15.29
CA TYR A 201 4.70 -15.37 15.38
C TYR A 201 4.87 -13.86 15.20
N LEU A 202 5.85 -13.24 15.86
CA LEU A 202 6.08 -11.80 15.74
C LEU A 202 6.63 -11.41 14.36
N ALA A 203 7.45 -12.27 13.77
CA ALA A 203 7.90 -12.08 12.38
C ALA A 203 6.74 -12.10 11.40
N ALA A 204 5.83 -13.09 11.49
CA ALA A 204 4.64 -13.17 10.68
C ALA A 204 3.69 -11.98 10.91
N LEU A 205 3.52 -11.55 12.16
CA LEU A 205 2.71 -10.38 12.50
C LEU A 205 3.27 -9.10 11.85
N ALA A 206 4.58 -8.93 11.87
CA ALA A 206 5.25 -7.80 11.23
C ALA A 206 5.18 -7.87 9.70
N SER A 207 5.40 -9.06 9.13
CA SER A 207 5.28 -9.32 7.68
C SER A 207 3.94 -8.85 7.12
N ILE A 208 2.86 -9.14 7.82
CA ILE A 208 1.51 -8.71 7.46
C ILE A 208 1.39 -7.19 7.41
N HIS A 209 1.81 -6.51 8.47
CA HIS A 209 1.60 -5.07 8.61
C HIS A 209 2.56 -4.25 7.76
N MET A 210 3.73 -4.80 7.46
CA MET A 210 4.73 -4.15 6.62
C MET A 210 4.69 -4.62 5.17
N VAL A 211 3.89 -5.67 4.86
CA VAL A 211 3.81 -6.30 3.53
C VAL A 211 5.21 -6.66 3.02
N MET A 212 5.98 -7.33 3.87
CA MET A 212 7.33 -7.83 3.58
C MET A 212 7.43 -9.28 4.02
N GLY A 213 7.94 -10.15 3.14
CA GLY A 213 8.04 -11.59 3.41
C GLY A 213 9.05 -11.94 4.50
N GLU A 214 10.12 -11.16 4.67
CA GLU A 214 11.23 -11.50 5.55
C GLU A 214 11.53 -10.44 6.62
N PRO A 215 11.63 -10.87 7.90
CA PRO A 215 11.97 -9.95 8.98
C PRO A 215 13.38 -9.36 8.85
N ASP A 216 14.30 -10.04 8.16
CA ASP A 216 15.65 -9.53 7.92
C ASP A 216 15.74 -8.45 6.84
N MET A 217 14.71 -8.30 6.02
CA MET A 217 14.59 -7.22 5.04
C MET A 217 13.79 -6.02 5.56
N MET A 218 13.12 -6.18 6.70
CA MET A 218 12.22 -5.18 7.28
C MET A 218 12.98 -4.30 8.28
N PRO A 219 13.01 -2.94 8.13
CA PRO A 219 13.54 -2.07 9.17
C PRO A 219 12.75 -2.21 10.47
N ALA A 220 13.44 -2.53 11.58
CA ALA A 220 12.77 -2.73 12.88
C ALA A 220 12.00 -1.47 13.32
N GLY A 221 12.60 -0.30 13.16
CA GLY A 221 11.98 0.97 13.53
C GLY A 221 10.63 1.21 12.85
N ASP A 222 10.42 0.73 11.62
CA ASP A 222 9.15 0.87 10.92
C ASP A 222 8.01 0.13 11.64
N PHE A 223 8.23 -1.13 11.99
CA PHE A 223 7.21 -1.92 12.70
C PHE A 223 7.01 -1.44 14.15
N LEU A 224 8.10 -1.09 14.85
CA LEU A 224 8.02 -0.57 16.21
C LEU A 224 7.24 0.76 16.28
N LYS A 225 7.47 1.69 15.34
CA LYS A 225 6.67 2.93 15.23
C LYS A 225 5.20 2.65 14.93
N PHE A 226 4.92 1.68 14.06
CA PHE A 226 3.55 1.24 13.81
C PHE A 226 2.86 0.77 15.08
N MET A 227 3.54 -0.07 15.89
CA MET A 227 3.01 -0.55 17.17
C MET A 227 2.80 0.56 18.20
N ALA A 228 3.73 1.50 18.29
CA ALA A 228 3.65 2.66 19.18
C ALA A 228 2.43 3.54 18.83
N VAL A 229 2.29 3.91 17.56
CA VAL A 229 1.16 4.75 17.11
C VAL A 229 -0.18 4.07 17.29
N ALA A 230 -0.29 2.76 17.06
CA ALA A 230 -1.54 2.03 17.29
C ALA A 230 -2.06 2.21 18.73
N SER A 231 -1.14 2.22 19.72
CA SER A 231 -1.47 2.50 21.11
C SER A 231 -1.95 3.93 21.32
N ASP A 232 -1.26 4.91 20.76
CA ASP A 232 -1.54 6.35 20.95
C ASP A 232 -2.91 6.76 20.40
N ILE A 233 -3.31 6.22 19.24
CA ILE A 233 -4.63 6.47 18.67
C ILE A 233 -5.75 5.62 19.29
N GLY A 234 -5.42 4.84 20.33
CA GLY A 234 -6.37 3.96 21.02
C GLY A 234 -6.87 2.79 20.17
N MET A 235 -6.11 2.41 19.16
CA MET A 235 -6.40 1.27 18.30
C MET A 235 -5.61 0.04 18.77
N ASN A 236 -6.01 -1.12 18.26
CA ASN A 236 -5.30 -2.37 18.48
C ASN A 236 -5.26 -3.15 17.15
N LEU A 237 -4.43 -4.19 17.09
CA LEU A 237 -4.27 -5.00 15.89
C LEU A 237 -5.44 -5.98 15.65
N ILE A 238 -6.41 -6.05 16.56
CA ILE A 238 -7.50 -7.03 16.51
C ILE A 238 -8.73 -6.47 15.81
N THR A 239 -9.09 -5.22 16.12
CA THR A 239 -10.33 -4.61 15.61
C THR A 239 -10.05 -3.23 15.03
N GLY A 240 -10.61 -2.94 13.86
CA GLY A 240 -10.45 -1.66 13.18
C GLY A 240 -9.02 -1.35 12.73
N SER A 241 -8.14 -2.36 12.73
CA SER A 241 -6.75 -2.17 12.30
C SER A 241 -6.64 -1.88 10.80
N THR A 242 -7.62 -2.28 10.02
CA THR A 242 -7.68 -2.07 8.58
C THR A 242 -9.09 -1.78 8.12
N GLY A 243 -9.23 -0.91 7.12
CA GLY A 243 -10.50 -0.57 6.49
C GLY A 243 -10.50 -0.90 5.00
N THR A 244 -11.67 -1.21 4.45
CA THR A 244 -11.88 -1.50 3.02
C THR A 244 -12.85 -0.49 2.42
N ALA A 245 -12.63 -0.10 1.16
CA ALA A 245 -13.53 0.80 0.43
C ALA A 245 -14.64 -0.01 -0.29
N GLY A 246 -15.89 0.50 -0.27
CA GLY A 246 -16.93 0.08 -1.19
C GLY A 246 -16.75 0.70 -2.59
N PRO A 247 -17.69 0.49 -3.53
CA PRO A 247 -17.62 1.10 -4.86
C PRO A 247 -17.42 2.64 -4.79
N PRO A 248 -16.58 3.21 -5.61
CA PRO A 248 -15.79 2.60 -6.70
C PRO A 248 -14.45 1.98 -6.28
N GLY A 249 -14.22 1.70 -5.01
CA GLY A 249 -12.97 1.20 -4.46
C GLY A 249 -12.07 2.32 -3.94
N PHE A 250 -10.80 2.01 -3.66
CA PHE A 250 -9.85 2.99 -3.12
C PHE A 250 -9.54 4.15 -4.08
N VAL A 251 -9.84 4.03 -5.35
CA VAL A 251 -9.74 5.16 -6.30
C VAL A 251 -10.63 6.34 -5.87
N ASP A 252 -11.66 6.13 -5.07
CA ASP A 252 -12.50 7.19 -4.47
C ASP A 252 -11.68 8.19 -3.64
N VAL A 253 -10.63 7.73 -2.97
CA VAL A 253 -9.69 8.61 -2.26
C VAL A 253 -9.05 9.61 -3.23
N ALA A 254 -8.56 9.13 -4.38
CA ALA A 254 -7.97 10.00 -5.39
C ALA A 254 -9.01 10.93 -6.02
N VAL A 255 -10.23 10.45 -6.25
CA VAL A 255 -11.35 11.27 -6.78
C VAL A 255 -11.68 12.40 -5.81
N LYS A 256 -11.79 12.13 -4.52
CA LYS A 256 -12.08 13.13 -3.47
C LYS A 256 -10.95 14.14 -3.32
N LEU A 257 -9.69 13.70 -3.31
CA LEU A 257 -8.53 14.58 -3.28
C LEU A 257 -8.47 15.49 -4.52
N ALA A 258 -8.66 14.92 -5.72
CA ALA A 258 -8.71 15.69 -6.96
C ALA A 258 -9.90 16.64 -7.02
N GLY A 259 -11.04 16.26 -6.45
CA GLY A 259 -12.21 17.12 -6.29
C GLY A 259 -11.89 18.35 -5.41
N ALA A 260 -11.36 18.12 -4.21
CA ALA A 260 -10.94 19.20 -3.31
C ALA A 260 -9.88 20.12 -3.95
N PHE A 261 -8.95 19.54 -4.70
CA PHE A 261 -7.92 20.27 -5.42
C PHE A 261 -8.51 21.22 -6.48
N ARG A 262 -9.40 20.71 -7.33
CA ARG A 262 -10.07 21.50 -8.37
C ARG A 262 -11.00 22.57 -7.79
N GLU A 263 -11.76 22.24 -6.76
CA GLU A 263 -12.64 23.18 -6.06
C GLU A 263 -11.87 24.37 -5.47
N SER A 264 -10.58 24.16 -5.16
CA SER A 264 -9.66 25.18 -4.64
C SER A 264 -8.84 25.88 -5.74
N GLY A 265 -9.19 25.67 -7.02
CA GLY A 265 -8.53 26.33 -8.16
C GLY A 265 -7.28 25.62 -8.68
N GLY A 266 -6.99 24.40 -8.22
CA GLY A 266 -5.87 23.60 -8.71
C GLY A 266 -6.12 23.03 -10.10
N GLU A 267 -5.05 22.88 -10.88
CA GLU A 267 -5.09 22.41 -12.26
C GLU A 267 -4.47 21.00 -12.37
N ILE A 268 -5.13 20.08 -13.11
CA ILE A 268 -4.62 18.73 -13.39
C ILE A 268 -4.47 18.57 -14.90
N MET A 269 -3.28 18.19 -15.34
CA MET A 269 -2.94 17.88 -16.72
C MET A 269 -2.68 16.39 -16.85
N LEU A 270 -3.59 15.67 -17.53
CA LEU A 270 -3.51 14.22 -17.76
C LEU A 270 -2.90 13.91 -19.13
N GLY A 271 -2.48 12.65 -19.33
CA GLY A 271 -1.89 12.16 -20.59
C GLY A 271 -0.62 12.93 -20.99
N THR A 272 0.10 13.47 -19.98
CA THR A 272 1.19 14.42 -20.23
C THR A 272 2.43 13.97 -19.45
N PRO A 273 3.34 13.22 -20.08
CA PRO A 273 4.59 12.83 -19.42
C PRO A 273 5.50 14.03 -19.16
N VAL A 274 6.00 14.14 -17.93
CA VAL A 274 7.17 14.96 -17.62
C VAL A 274 8.41 14.19 -18.06
N THR A 275 9.25 14.82 -18.87
CA THR A 275 10.48 14.23 -19.41
C THR A 275 11.74 14.70 -18.69
N GLU A 276 11.69 15.86 -18.04
CA GLU A 276 12.83 16.41 -17.30
C GLU A 276 12.37 17.42 -16.25
N VAL A 277 13.01 17.43 -15.08
CA VAL A 277 12.97 18.54 -14.12
C VAL A 277 14.06 19.53 -14.48
N MET A 278 13.69 20.77 -14.75
CA MET A 278 14.64 21.84 -15.08
C MET A 278 15.40 22.27 -13.82
N ILE A 279 16.71 22.15 -13.86
CA ILE A 279 17.62 22.51 -12.75
C ILE A 279 18.64 23.53 -13.25
N ALA A 280 18.66 24.70 -12.61
CA ALA A 280 19.64 25.75 -12.84
C ALA A 280 20.33 26.10 -11.51
N ASP A 281 21.66 26.15 -11.48
CA ASP A 281 22.46 26.50 -10.29
C ASP A 281 22.06 25.66 -9.04
N GLN A 282 21.88 24.33 -9.21
CA GLN A 282 21.42 23.41 -8.16
C GLN A 282 20.05 23.78 -7.56
N LYS A 283 19.18 24.40 -8.34
CA LYS A 283 17.84 24.80 -7.96
C LYS A 283 16.83 24.32 -9.02
N ALA A 284 15.75 23.67 -8.59
CA ALA A 284 14.63 23.33 -9.48
C ALA A 284 13.88 24.62 -9.87
N CYS A 285 13.53 24.75 -11.15
CA CYS A 285 12.86 25.93 -11.68
C CYS A 285 11.65 25.60 -12.57
N GLY A 286 11.25 24.35 -12.66
CA GLY A 286 10.11 23.86 -13.43
C GLY A 286 10.36 22.50 -14.07
N VAL A 287 9.56 22.19 -15.08
CA VAL A 287 9.61 20.89 -15.76
C VAL A 287 9.51 21.05 -17.29
N ILE A 288 10.00 20.04 -18.01
CA ILE A 288 9.75 19.83 -19.43
C ILE A 288 8.71 18.72 -19.57
N ILE A 289 7.64 18.99 -20.27
CA ILE A 289 6.58 18.04 -20.59
C ILE A 289 6.61 17.66 -22.06
N GLN A 290 6.20 16.43 -22.39
CA GLN A 290 5.98 16.02 -23.77
C GLN A 290 4.51 16.27 -24.15
N THR A 291 4.30 17.09 -25.16
CA THR A 291 2.98 17.32 -25.75
C THR A 291 2.91 16.75 -27.18
N LYS A 292 1.73 16.74 -27.78
CA LYS A 292 1.54 16.34 -29.18
C LYS A 292 2.31 17.25 -30.16
N ASP A 293 2.52 18.51 -29.77
CA ASP A 293 3.23 19.52 -30.55
C ASP A 293 4.74 19.59 -30.25
N GLY A 294 5.24 18.67 -29.42
CA GLY A 294 6.63 18.60 -28.98
C GLY A 294 6.84 18.97 -27.52
N PRO A 295 8.09 19.08 -27.07
CA PRO A 295 8.41 19.41 -25.69
C PRO A 295 8.02 20.85 -25.35
N ARG A 296 7.46 21.07 -24.16
CA ARG A 296 7.07 22.38 -23.62
C ARG A 296 7.61 22.56 -22.21
N GLN A 297 8.14 23.73 -21.90
CA GLN A 297 8.57 24.11 -20.57
C GLN A 297 7.43 24.70 -19.75
N ILE A 298 7.39 24.33 -18.47
CA ILE A 298 6.48 24.90 -17.46
C ILE A 298 7.37 25.38 -16.33
N GLU A 299 7.32 26.69 -16.04
CA GLU A 299 8.07 27.30 -14.95
C GLU A 299 7.36 27.10 -13.62
N ALA A 300 8.11 26.79 -12.56
CA ALA A 300 7.60 26.71 -11.19
C ALA A 300 8.64 27.21 -10.20
N ARG A 301 8.16 27.75 -9.07
CA ARG A 301 9.05 28.09 -7.97
C ARG A 301 9.53 26.84 -7.24
N ASP A 302 8.61 25.90 -6.99
CA ASP A 302 8.86 24.64 -6.30
C ASP A 302 8.41 23.47 -7.18
N VAL A 303 9.13 22.35 -7.14
CA VAL A 303 8.78 21.11 -7.83
C VAL A 303 8.64 19.98 -6.82
N VAL A 304 7.51 19.29 -6.85
CA VAL A 304 7.28 18.06 -6.07
C VAL A 304 7.26 16.85 -6.99
N CYS A 305 8.17 15.92 -6.78
CA CYS A 305 8.27 14.67 -7.54
C CYS A 305 7.66 13.52 -6.74
N THR A 306 6.65 12.83 -7.30
CA THR A 306 6.06 11.64 -6.68
C THR A 306 6.44 10.34 -7.41
N VAL A 307 7.40 10.42 -8.32
CA VAL A 307 7.96 9.24 -9.00
C VAL A 307 8.74 8.41 -7.98
N PRO A 308 8.56 7.08 -7.94
CA PRO A 308 9.31 6.21 -7.04
C PRO A 308 10.83 6.35 -7.22
N PRO A 309 11.64 6.17 -6.15
CA PRO A 309 13.10 6.43 -6.20
C PRO A 309 13.83 5.73 -7.34
N ASN A 310 13.52 4.46 -7.62
CA ASN A 310 14.15 3.67 -8.70
C ASN A 310 13.87 4.22 -10.11
N HIS A 311 12.90 5.10 -10.29
CA HIS A 311 12.52 5.71 -11.58
C HIS A 311 12.88 7.20 -11.68
N ILE A 312 13.33 7.85 -10.61
CA ILE A 312 13.54 9.31 -10.62
C ILE A 312 14.56 9.79 -11.67
N PHE A 313 15.59 8.99 -11.92
CA PHE A 313 16.63 9.35 -12.90
C PHE A 313 16.15 9.28 -14.36
N GLY A 314 14.93 8.85 -14.61
CA GLY A 314 14.26 9.04 -15.90
C GLY A 314 13.87 10.49 -16.20
N ILE A 315 13.76 11.33 -15.14
CA ILE A 315 13.36 12.74 -15.25
C ILE A 315 14.29 13.70 -14.50
N LEU A 316 15.15 13.21 -13.61
CA LEU A 316 16.11 13.98 -12.84
C LEU A 316 17.53 13.63 -13.31
N PRO A 317 18.31 14.58 -13.86
CA PRO A 317 19.66 14.30 -14.33
C PRO A 317 20.60 13.88 -13.20
N GLU A 318 21.22 12.71 -13.30
CA GLU A 318 22.10 12.11 -12.27
C GLU A 318 23.25 13.01 -11.82
N LYS A 319 23.76 13.84 -12.72
CA LYS A 319 24.90 14.76 -12.47
C LYS A 319 24.68 15.74 -11.30
N HIS A 320 23.45 15.93 -10.87
CA HIS A 320 23.09 16.81 -9.76
C HIS A 320 23.06 16.11 -8.40
N PHE A 321 23.31 14.79 -8.37
CA PHE A 321 23.27 13.96 -7.17
C PHE A 321 24.63 13.35 -6.86
N PRO A 322 24.94 13.05 -5.58
CA PRO A 322 26.14 12.28 -5.23
C PRO A 322 26.11 10.89 -5.89
N SER A 323 27.28 10.43 -6.36
CA SER A 323 27.40 9.12 -7.02
C SER A 323 26.96 7.95 -6.11
N GLU A 324 27.22 8.04 -4.81
CA GLU A 324 26.77 7.03 -3.84
C GLU A 324 25.23 6.93 -3.81
N PHE A 325 24.53 8.06 -3.78
CA PHE A 325 23.08 8.07 -3.81
C PHE A 325 22.51 7.45 -5.11
N VAL A 326 23.11 7.82 -6.26
CA VAL A 326 22.73 7.25 -7.56
C VAL A 326 22.92 5.72 -7.57
N THR A 327 24.06 5.24 -7.06
CA THR A 327 24.36 3.80 -6.96
C THR A 327 23.39 3.10 -6.01
N ASP A 328 23.14 3.68 -4.83
CA ASP A 328 22.21 3.09 -3.85
C ASP A 328 20.82 2.91 -4.48
N ILE A 329 20.28 3.95 -5.11
CA ILE A 329 18.96 3.90 -5.77
C ILE A 329 18.89 2.84 -6.87
N LYS A 330 19.90 2.77 -7.72
CA LYS A 330 19.88 1.89 -8.90
C LYS A 330 20.16 0.42 -8.59
N GLU A 331 20.99 0.15 -7.59
CA GLU A 331 21.54 -1.20 -7.38
C GLU A 331 21.10 -1.85 -6.07
N ARG A 332 20.69 -1.08 -5.07
CA ARG A 332 20.45 -1.58 -3.71
C ARG A 332 19.01 -1.42 -3.22
N PHE A 333 18.29 -0.42 -3.73
CA PHE A 333 16.87 -0.29 -3.42
C PHE A 333 16.08 -1.41 -4.14
N TRP A 334 15.03 -1.89 -3.50
CA TRP A 334 14.24 -3.01 -4.01
C TRP A 334 12.74 -2.74 -3.90
N GLY A 335 11.95 -3.34 -4.78
CA GLY A 335 10.50 -3.23 -4.77
C GLY A 335 9.86 -4.24 -3.82
N ALA A 336 8.96 -3.77 -2.97
CA ALA A 336 8.06 -4.64 -2.24
C ALA A 336 6.84 -4.94 -3.12
N GLY A 337 6.82 -6.14 -3.66
CA GLY A 337 5.76 -6.61 -4.52
C GLY A 337 4.60 -7.21 -3.74
N MET A 338 3.46 -7.36 -4.41
CA MET A 338 2.27 -7.98 -3.84
C MET A 338 1.63 -8.91 -4.86
N LEU A 339 1.44 -10.16 -4.46
CA LEU A 339 0.57 -11.11 -5.16
C LEU A 339 -0.82 -11.04 -4.54
N SER A 340 -1.81 -10.70 -5.34
CA SER A 340 -3.18 -10.47 -4.93
C SER A 340 -4.10 -11.52 -5.54
N GLY A 341 -4.94 -12.16 -4.73
CA GLY A 341 -5.98 -13.06 -5.19
C GLY A 341 -7.36 -12.52 -4.89
N TYR A 342 -8.25 -12.61 -5.86
CA TYR A 342 -9.66 -12.24 -5.76
C TYR A 342 -10.51 -13.42 -6.16
N ILE A 343 -11.44 -13.84 -5.30
CA ILE A 343 -12.29 -15.00 -5.53
C ILE A 343 -13.73 -14.64 -5.26
N GLY A 344 -14.56 -14.70 -6.29
CA GLY A 344 -16.01 -14.55 -6.17
C GLY A 344 -16.67 -15.85 -5.73
N LEU A 345 -17.42 -15.80 -4.63
CA LEU A 345 -18.08 -16.95 -4.01
C LEU A 345 -19.59 -16.78 -3.92
N LYS A 346 -20.33 -17.88 -4.05
CA LYS A 346 -21.78 -17.96 -3.91
C LYS A 346 -22.25 -17.87 -2.45
N ARG A 347 -21.40 -18.18 -1.48
CA ARG A 347 -21.70 -18.14 -0.04
C ARG A 347 -20.47 -17.77 0.78
N ASN A 348 -20.67 -17.36 2.02
CA ASN A 348 -19.63 -17.04 2.97
C ASN A 348 -19.06 -18.31 3.62
N ILE A 349 -17.98 -18.84 3.09
CA ILE A 349 -17.36 -20.07 3.61
C ILE A 349 -16.65 -19.87 4.96
N ILE A 350 -16.36 -18.62 5.37
CA ILE A 350 -15.73 -18.34 6.68
C ILE A 350 -16.71 -18.63 7.83
N GLU A 351 -18.01 -18.54 7.59
CA GLU A 351 -19.05 -18.86 8.60
C GLU A 351 -19.01 -20.33 9.05
N ASP A 352 -18.42 -21.23 8.25
CA ASP A 352 -18.21 -22.63 8.63
C ASP A 352 -17.10 -22.80 9.69
N LYS A 353 -16.41 -21.73 10.06
CA LYS A 353 -15.27 -21.72 11.01
C LYS A 353 -15.64 -21.08 12.32
N ALA A 354 -14.99 -21.52 13.39
CA ALA A 354 -15.21 -20.98 14.74
C ALA A 354 -14.46 -19.65 14.98
N VAL A 355 -14.53 -18.72 14.01
CA VAL A 355 -13.92 -17.40 14.08
C VAL A 355 -14.94 -16.34 13.64
N ASN A 356 -14.72 -15.10 14.06
CA ASN A 356 -15.55 -13.99 13.60
C ASN A 356 -15.38 -13.84 12.08
N PRO A 357 -16.46 -13.89 11.26
CA PRO A 357 -16.36 -13.78 9.80
C PRO A 357 -15.79 -12.43 9.30
N ARG A 358 -15.77 -11.41 10.14
CA ARG A 358 -15.16 -10.10 9.89
C ARG A 358 -13.71 -10.02 10.41
N SER A 359 -13.03 -11.15 10.50
CA SER A 359 -11.63 -11.19 10.90
C SER A 359 -10.69 -11.07 9.71
N TRP A 360 -9.56 -10.41 9.94
CA TRP A 360 -8.33 -10.66 9.19
C TRP A 360 -7.78 -12.02 9.59
N LEU A 361 -7.33 -12.76 8.59
CA LEU A 361 -6.85 -14.12 8.76
C LEU A 361 -5.37 -14.18 8.39
N LEU A 362 -4.53 -14.46 9.38
CA LEU A 362 -3.12 -14.72 9.19
C LEU A 362 -2.90 -16.23 9.00
N VAL A 363 -2.22 -16.57 7.94
CA VAL A 363 -1.71 -17.92 7.67
C VAL A 363 -0.19 -17.86 7.67
N PRO A 364 0.47 -18.03 8.82
CA PRO A 364 1.92 -17.90 8.92
C PRO A 364 2.62 -19.11 8.29
N SER A 365 3.72 -18.83 7.60
CA SER A 365 4.62 -19.86 7.07
C SER A 365 3.94 -20.94 6.25
N LEU A 366 2.94 -20.57 5.40
CA LEU A 366 2.21 -21.52 4.57
C LEU A 366 3.14 -22.22 3.58
N ILE A 367 4.09 -21.48 3.01
CA ILE A 367 5.04 -21.97 2.02
C ILE A 367 6.41 -21.81 2.62
N LYS A 368 6.98 -22.94 3.10
CA LYS A 368 8.39 -22.91 3.52
C LYS A 368 9.27 -22.61 2.32
N ALA A 369 10.31 -21.83 2.55
CA ALA A 369 11.31 -21.52 1.56
C ALA A 369 11.76 -22.80 0.84
N SER A 370 11.28 -23.00 -0.37
CA SER A 370 11.86 -23.91 -1.31
C SER A 370 13.05 -23.22 -1.96
N GLU A 371 13.93 -23.99 -2.64
CA GLU A 371 15.09 -23.42 -3.32
C GLU A 371 14.74 -22.11 -4.07
N GLY A 372 15.34 -21.02 -3.63
CA GLY A 372 15.22 -19.72 -4.24
C GLY A 372 14.05 -18.83 -3.79
N PHE A 373 13.27 -19.17 -2.78
CA PHE A 373 12.44 -18.22 -2.03
C PHE A 373 13.25 -17.61 -0.89
N ILE A 374 12.90 -16.36 -0.54
CA ILE A 374 13.42 -15.70 0.63
C ILE A 374 12.48 -16.05 1.81
N GLY A 375 12.90 -16.99 2.68
CA GLY A 375 12.14 -17.37 3.88
C GLY A 375 10.79 -18.08 3.65
N ASP A 376 9.97 -18.10 4.68
CA ASP A 376 8.62 -18.64 4.67
C ASP A 376 7.63 -17.58 4.14
N VAL A 377 6.67 -17.97 3.32
CA VAL A 377 5.66 -17.06 2.79
C VAL A 377 4.44 -17.03 3.71
N ASP A 378 4.17 -15.85 4.26
CA ASP A 378 2.98 -15.59 5.05
C ASP A 378 1.83 -15.11 4.14
N ILE A 379 0.62 -15.54 4.44
CA ILE A 379 -0.58 -15.12 3.71
C ILE A 379 -1.49 -14.34 4.63
N ILE A 380 -1.94 -13.19 4.14
CA ILE A 380 -3.12 -12.52 4.68
C ILE A 380 -4.29 -12.86 3.78
N THR A 381 -5.39 -13.23 4.37
CA THR A 381 -6.64 -13.39 3.64
C THR A 381 -7.83 -12.90 4.44
N PHE A 382 -8.89 -12.52 3.77
CA PHE A 382 -10.12 -12.04 4.41
C PHE A 382 -11.27 -12.00 3.42
N MET A 383 -12.48 -12.13 3.94
CA MET A 383 -13.70 -11.96 3.16
C MET A 383 -14.07 -10.47 3.16
N SER A 384 -13.60 -9.72 2.18
CA SER A 384 -13.75 -8.26 2.16
C SER A 384 -15.20 -7.81 2.11
N SER A 385 -16.09 -8.59 1.49
CA SER A 385 -17.54 -8.36 1.53
C SER A 385 -18.16 -8.49 2.92
N ASN A 386 -17.50 -9.15 3.87
CA ASN A 386 -17.94 -9.15 5.28
C ASN A 386 -17.62 -7.83 5.97
N PHE A 387 -16.57 -7.12 5.56
CA PHE A 387 -16.20 -5.81 6.09
C PHE A 387 -17.07 -4.72 5.45
N ASN A 388 -17.18 -4.78 4.12
CA ASN A 388 -18.03 -3.87 3.36
C ASN A 388 -18.91 -4.66 2.37
N PRO A 389 -20.21 -4.84 2.67
CA PRO A 389 -21.12 -5.63 1.82
C PRO A 389 -21.23 -5.12 0.39
N LEU A 390 -20.90 -3.85 0.13
CA LEU A 390 -20.95 -3.28 -1.21
C LEU A 390 -19.82 -3.76 -2.15
N ARG A 391 -18.88 -4.57 -1.64
CA ARG A 391 -17.79 -5.13 -2.46
C ARG A 391 -18.19 -6.35 -3.29
N ALA A 392 -19.35 -6.94 -3.02
CA ALA A 392 -19.90 -8.06 -3.78
C ALA A 392 -21.41 -7.88 -4.02
N PRO A 393 -21.98 -8.54 -5.04
CA PRO A 393 -23.43 -8.56 -5.24
C PRO A 393 -24.16 -9.15 -4.02
N GLU A 394 -25.41 -8.76 -3.82
CA GLU A 394 -26.25 -9.30 -2.74
C GLU A 394 -26.26 -10.84 -2.76
N GLY A 395 -25.98 -11.44 -1.60
CA GLY A 395 -25.91 -12.90 -1.44
C GLY A 395 -24.63 -13.55 -1.97
N LYS A 396 -23.69 -12.77 -2.53
CA LYS A 396 -22.37 -13.25 -2.96
C LYS A 396 -21.28 -12.65 -2.08
N HIS A 397 -20.07 -13.20 -2.21
CA HIS A 397 -18.93 -12.82 -1.38
C HIS A 397 -17.66 -12.66 -2.20
N LEU A 398 -16.80 -11.74 -1.76
CA LEU A 398 -15.47 -11.53 -2.30
C LEU A 398 -14.43 -11.94 -1.27
N TRP A 399 -13.66 -12.97 -1.59
CA TRP A 399 -12.53 -13.43 -0.77
C TRP A 399 -11.22 -12.92 -1.38
N GLU A 400 -10.40 -12.28 -0.55
CA GLU A 400 -9.16 -11.66 -0.98
C GLU A 400 -7.93 -12.28 -0.31
N PHE A 401 -6.83 -12.33 -1.06
CA PHE A 401 -5.52 -12.79 -0.63
C PHE A 401 -4.48 -11.72 -0.89
N SER A 402 -3.59 -11.53 0.05
CA SER A 402 -2.42 -10.67 -0.09
C SER A 402 -1.17 -11.42 0.38
N ILE A 403 -0.18 -11.50 -0.49
CA ILE A 403 1.06 -12.23 -0.27
C ILE A 403 2.22 -11.33 -0.68
N ALA A 404 3.13 -11.06 0.26
CA ALA A 404 4.30 -10.23 -0.01
C ALA A 404 5.40 -11.06 -0.68
N LEU A 405 5.95 -10.54 -1.77
CA LEU A 405 7.13 -11.07 -2.46
C LEU A 405 8.01 -9.89 -2.89
N THR A 406 9.27 -10.11 -3.17
CA THR A 406 10.14 -9.07 -3.73
C THR A 406 9.84 -8.84 -5.22
N ASP A 407 10.23 -7.69 -5.75
CA ASP A 407 10.15 -7.38 -7.18
C ASP A 407 10.77 -8.47 -8.06
N LYS A 408 11.93 -9.01 -7.66
CA LYS A 408 12.61 -10.10 -8.37
C LYS A 408 11.79 -11.40 -8.39
N GLU A 409 11.15 -11.74 -7.27
CA GLU A 409 10.33 -12.93 -7.15
C GLU A 409 9.04 -12.81 -7.97
N MET A 410 8.47 -11.61 -8.07
CA MET A 410 7.28 -11.35 -8.89
C MET A 410 7.52 -11.62 -10.38
N HIS A 411 8.73 -11.43 -10.86
CA HIS A 411 9.10 -11.73 -12.24
C HIS A 411 9.48 -13.21 -12.48
N ASP A 412 9.61 -14.02 -11.43
CA ASP A 412 9.78 -15.47 -11.54
C ASP A 412 8.41 -16.15 -11.63
N THR A 413 7.91 -16.35 -12.85
CA THR A 413 6.60 -17.00 -13.11
C THR A 413 6.48 -18.36 -12.43
N GLY A 414 7.58 -19.12 -12.31
CA GLY A 414 7.57 -20.43 -11.64
C GLY A 414 7.31 -20.29 -10.14
N LYS A 415 7.94 -19.29 -9.49
CA LYS A 415 7.70 -19.00 -8.06
C LYS A 415 6.29 -18.51 -7.83
N VAL A 416 5.85 -17.50 -8.58
CA VAL A 416 4.50 -16.93 -8.45
C VAL A 416 3.43 -18.03 -8.61
N ASN A 417 3.54 -18.88 -9.63
CA ASN A 417 2.59 -19.98 -9.82
C ASN A 417 2.59 -20.97 -8.65
N ARG A 418 3.78 -21.33 -8.10
CA ARG A 418 3.84 -22.20 -6.91
C ARG A 418 3.14 -21.58 -5.71
N VAL A 419 3.30 -20.29 -5.49
CA VAL A 419 2.64 -19.57 -4.39
C VAL A 419 1.12 -19.61 -4.56
N VAL A 420 0.60 -19.39 -5.78
CA VAL A 420 -0.83 -19.50 -6.06
C VAL A 420 -1.32 -20.94 -5.86
N ASP A 421 -0.55 -21.96 -6.30
CA ASP A 421 -0.90 -23.36 -6.11
C ASP A 421 -0.99 -23.74 -4.63
N GLU A 422 -0.07 -23.27 -3.80
CA GLU A 422 -0.08 -23.53 -2.36
C GLU A 422 -1.22 -22.79 -1.65
N ALA A 423 -1.51 -21.54 -2.03
CA ALA A 423 -2.68 -20.82 -1.54
C ALA A 423 -3.97 -21.56 -1.90
N THR A 424 -4.08 -22.07 -3.13
CA THR A 424 -5.20 -22.90 -3.60
C THR A 424 -5.28 -24.23 -2.82
N ALA A 425 -4.15 -24.89 -2.58
CA ALA A 425 -4.10 -26.11 -1.80
C ALA A 425 -4.48 -25.88 -0.33
N PHE A 426 -4.08 -24.74 0.25
CA PHE A 426 -4.54 -24.32 1.58
C PHE A 426 -6.07 -24.15 1.62
N MET A 427 -6.66 -23.50 0.62
CA MET A 427 -8.11 -23.36 0.53
C MET A 427 -8.79 -24.73 0.44
N GLN A 428 -8.26 -25.64 -0.38
CA GLN A 428 -8.80 -26.99 -0.54
C GLN A 428 -8.74 -27.81 0.76
N ARG A 429 -7.69 -27.65 1.56
CA ARG A 429 -7.57 -28.34 2.87
C ARG A 429 -8.56 -27.78 3.90
N ASN A 430 -8.78 -26.49 3.91
CA ASN A 430 -9.61 -25.84 4.92
C ASN A 430 -11.09 -25.78 4.55
N PHE A 431 -11.41 -25.74 3.26
CA PHE A 431 -12.76 -25.62 2.70
C PHE A 431 -12.93 -26.62 1.55
N PRO A 432 -13.08 -27.93 1.81
CA PRO A 432 -13.06 -28.95 0.78
C PRO A 432 -14.02 -28.73 -0.40
N ALA A 433 -15.17 -28.08 -0.15
CA ALA A 433 -16.18 -27.78 -1.17
C ALA A 433 -16.05 -26.36 -1.77
N TRP A 434 -14.99 -25.61 -1.49
CA TRP A 434 -14.91 -24.20 -1.89
C TRP A 434 -15.02 -23.99 -3.41
N ARG A 435 -14.56 -24.96 -4.22
CA ARG A 435 -14.66 -24.87 -5.68
C ARG A 435 -16.10 -24.96 -6.20
N ASP A 436 -17.01 -25.60 -5.47
CA ASP A 436 -18.44 -25.66 -5.80
C ASP A 436 -19.12 -24.31 -5.55
N ASP A 437 -18.58 -23.55 -4.60
CA ASP A 437 -19.04 -22.20 -4.25
C ASP A 437 -18.34 -21.11 -5.09
N MET A 438 -17.22 -21.40 -5.75
CA MET A 438 -16.47 -20.45 -6.55
C MET A 438 -17.20 -20.17 -7.88
N GLU A 439 -17.33 -18.91 -8.24
CA GLU A 439 -17.80 -18.46 -9.54
C GLU A 439 -16.63 -18.05 -10.45
N TRP A 440 -15.63 -17.40 -9.88
CA TRP A 440 -14.42 -16.96 -10.58
C TRP A 440 -13.27 -16.75 -9.59
N GLU A 441 -12.06 -16.87 -10.10
CA GLU A 441 -10.84 -16.43 -9.43
C GLU A 441 -9.98 -15.59 -10.38
N LEU A 442 -9.29 -14.60 -9.81
CA LEU A 442 -8.36 -13.72 -10.52
C LEU A 442 -7.16 -13.46 -9.62
N TRP A 443 -5.97 -13.74 -10.13
CA TRP A 443 -4.72 -13.47 -9.46
C TRP A 443 -3.93 -12.43 -10.24
N THR A 444 -3.49 -11.39 -9.55
CA THR A 444 -2.66 -10.32 -10.10
C THR A 444 -1.40 -10.18 -9.26
N THR A 445 -0.32 -9.70 -9.87
CA THR A 445 0.92 -9.41 -9.15
C THR A 445 1.44 -8.03 -9.53
N SER A 446 2.09 -7.36 -8.57
CA SER A 446 2.71 -6.05 -8.74
C SER A 446 4.11 -6.08 -8.14
N ASP A 447 5.10 -5.61 -8.87
CA ASP A 447 6.50 -5.59 -8.41
C ASP A 447 6.83 -4.42 -7.47
N GLU A 448 6.00 -3.38 -7.44
CA GLU A 448 6.16 -2.20 -6.59
C GLU A 448 4.88 -1.86 -5.81
N GLY A 449 4.03 -2.85 -5.59
CA GLY A 449 2.69 -2.65 -4.99
C GLY A 449 2.72 -1.98 -3.63
N TYR A 450 3.78 -2.18 -2.85
CA TYR A 450 3.95 -1.61 -1.51
C TYR A 450 5.18 -0.68 -1.39
N GLY A 451 5.66 -0.15 -2.52
CA GLY A 451 6.70 0.86 -2.61
C GLY A 451 8.10 0.30 -2.78
N ILE A 452 9.05 1.23 -2.84
CA ILE A 452 10.48 0.97 -2.98
C ILE A 452 11.16 1.17 -1.64
N TRP A 453 11.97 0.20 -1.24
CA TRP A 453 12.59 0.12 0.07
C TRP A 453 14.11 0.23 -0.04
N PRO A 454 14.75 0.95 0.91
CA PRO A 454 16.20 0.94 1.04
C PRO A 454 16.67 -0.41 1.62
N PRO A 455 17.92 -0.81 1.39
CA PRO A 455 18.52 -1.91 2.12
C PRO A 455 18.65 -1.57 3.61
N ILE A 456 18.70 -2.60 4.47
CA ILE A 456 18.98 -2.43 5.90
C ILE A 456 20.29 -1.65 6.06
N GLY A 457 20.34 -0.72 7.01
CA GLY A 457 21.44 0.21 7.23
C GLY A 457 21.33 1.52 6.45
N LYS A 458 20.34 1.67 5.59
CA LYS A 458 20.05 2.92 4.87
C LYS A 458 18.66 3.43 5.19
N ARG A 459 18.44 4.73 5.03
CA ARG A 459 17.11 5.35 5.16
C ARG A 459 16.51 5.65 3.80
N ARG A 460 15.19 5.77 3.76
CA ARG A 460 14.47 6.31 2.60
C ARG A 460 14.97 7.73 2.30
N PRO A 461 14.94 8.18 1.04
CA PRO A 461 15.19 9.58 0.71
C PRO A 461 14.20 10.47 1.45
N ASP A 462 14.68 11.62 1.95
CA ASP A 462 13.82 12.58 2.65
C ASP A 462 12.85 13.27 1.67
N VAL A 463 11.82 13.89 2.21
CA VAL A 463 10.81 14.66 1.43
C VAL A 463 11.37 15.96 0.86
N LYS A 464 12.47 16.50 1.38
CA LYS A 464 13.19 17.62 0.80
C LYS A 464 14.52 17.11 0.20
N CYS A 465 14.77 17.41 -1.07
CA CYS A 465 16.05 17.10 -1.69
C CYS A 465 17.18 17.89 -1.01
N PRO A 466 18.21 17.21 -0.47
CA PRO A 466 19.31 17.93 0.19
C PRO A 466 20.33 18.53 -0.79
N TRP A 467 20.29 18.17 -2.06
CA TRP A 467 21.28 18.56 -3.09
C TRP A 467 20.75 19.57 -4.10
N ILE A 468 19.42 19.65 -4.24
CA ILE A 468 18.75 20.53 -5.20
C ILE A 468 17.72 21.36 -4.44
N GLU A 469 17.91 22.67 -4.42
CA GLU A 469 16.99 23.61 -3.81
C GLU A 469 15.64 23.59 -4.53
N ASP A 470 14.54 23.80 -3.81
CA ASP A 470 13.16 23.84 -4.30
C ASP A 470 12.68 22.55 -5.02
N LEU A 471 13.39 21.43 -4.79
CA LEU A 471 12.96 20.09 -5.18
C LEU A 471 12.52 19.30 -3.94
N TYR A 472 11.30 18.76 -4.02
CA TYR A 472 10.68 17.98 -2.96
C TYR A 472 10.20 16.64 -3.50
N PHE A 473 10.03 15.68 -2.59
CA PHE A 473 9.53 14.36 -2.89
C PHE A 473 8.32 14.03 -2.02
N ALA A 474 7.38 13.26 -2.55
CA ALA A 474 6.29 12.68 -1.80
C ALA A 474 5.90 11.33 -2.39
N GLY A 475 5.50 10.38 -1.55
CA GLY A 475 5.15 9.02 -1.95
C GLY A 475 5.50 8.02 -0.87
N ASP A 476 5.04 6.79 -1.03
CA ASP A 476 5.25 5.72 -0.06
C ASP A 476 6.71 5.27 0.11
N SER A 477 7.59 5.72 -0.76
CA SER A 477 9.03 5.41 -0.75
C SER A 477 9.88 6.56 -0.20
N TYR A 478 9.26 7.67 0.22
CA TYR A 478 9.94 8.87 0.71
C TYR A 478 9.60 9.21 2.16
N GLY A 479 10.47 9.99 2.81
CA GLY A 479 10.33 10.42 4.19
C GLY A 479 11.20 9.59 5.14
N ALA A 480 12.40 10.09 5.44
CA ALA A 480 13.44 9.38 6.18
C ALA A 480 13.02 8.90 7.58
N HIS A 481 12.08 9.57 8.20
CA HIS A 481 11.66 9.30 9.59
C HIS A 481 10.24 8.72 9.71
N ARG A 482 9.54 8.55 8.58
CA ARG A 482 8.23 7.90 8.60
C ARG A 482 8.36 6.38 8.67
N TRP A 483 7.24 5.68 8.74
CA TRP A 483 7.14 4.24 8.79
C TRP A 483 6.05 3.69 7.85
N GLY A 484 6.15 2.41 7.54
CA GLY A 484 5.21 1.69 6.68
C GLY A 484 5.41 1.94 5.18
N GLY A 485 4.56 1.34 4.37
CA GLY A 485 4.50 1.43 2.92
C GLY A 485 3.07 1.71 2.42
N GLY A 486 2.86 1.65 1.11
CA GLY A 486 1.56 1.79 0.48
C GLY A 486 0.85 3.12 0.68
N LEU A 487 -0.49 3.11 0.63
CA LEU A 487 -1.32 4.31 0.66
C LEU A 487 -1.11 5.18 1.91
N ASP A 488 -1.13 4.56 3.10
CA ASP A 488 -0.97 5.30 4.37
C ASP A 488 0.39 6.00 4.46
N ALA A 489 1.43 5.35 3.94
CA ALA A 489 2.76 5.93 3.88
C ALA A 489 2.86 7.06 2.84
N ALA A 490 2.19 6.92 1.70
CA ALA A 490 2.13 7.96 0.67
C ALA A 490 1.45 9.24 1.21
N ILE A 491 0.34 9.10 1.93
CA ILE A 491 -0.35 10.20 2.60
C ILE A 491 0.54 10.84 3.67
N HIS A 492 1.20 10.04 4.53
CA HIS A 492 2.09 10.56 5.55
C HIS A 492 3.27 11.35 4.94
N SER A 493 3.90 10.78 3.93
CA SER A 493 4.99 11.44 3.20
C SER A 493 4.54 12.77 2.56
N ALA A 494 3.31 12.83 2.04
CA ALA A 494 2.74 14.06 1.50
C ALA A 494 2.57 15.14 2.58
N VAL A 495 2.10 14.76 3.77
CA VAL A 495 1.97 15.71 4.91
C VAL A 495 3.34 16.19 5.36
N LEU A 496 4.35 15.31 5.47
CA LEU A 496 5.75 15.71 5.77
C LEU A 496 6.34 16.64 4.68
N CYS A 497 5.99 16.41 3.41
CA CYS A 497 6.39 17.29 2.31
C CYS A 497 5.76 18.68 2.48
N LEU A 498 4.50 18.75 2.89
CA LEU A 498 3.81 20.02 3.18
C LEU A 498 4.48 20.81 4.30
N ASP A 499 4.98 20.17 5.37
CA ASP A 499 5.73 20.84 6.44
C ASP A 499 7.02 21.52 5.94
N ARG A 500 7.61 20.99 4.83
CA ARG A 500 8.83 21.55 4.22
C ARG A 500 8.54 22.62 3.17
N LEU A 501 7.39 22.52 2.51
CA LEU A 501 6.99 23.35 1.38
C LEU A 501 6.00 24.45 1.76
N GLY A 502 5.18 24.20 2.77
CA GLY A 502 4.13 25.08 3.25
C GLY A 502 4.60 26.07 4.31
N SER A 503 3.66 26.86 4.79
CA SER A 503 3.86 27.87 5.82
C SER A 503 3.41 27.41 7.22
N MET A 504 2.85 26.19 7.34
CA MET A 504 2.25 25.65 8.56
C MET A 504 2.89 24.30 8.93
N ASP A 505 2.73 23.89 10.18
CA ASP A 505 3.04 22.54 10.66
C ASP A 505 1.83 21.64 10.43
N TYR A 506 1.72 21.13 9.20
CA TYR A 506 0.63 20.27 8.77
C TYR A 506 0.62 18.90 9.46
N SER A 507 1.79 18.40 9.84
CA SER A 507 1.91 17.14 10.58
C SER A 507 1.18 17.23 11.91
N THR A 508 1.42 18.27 12.68
CA THR A 508 0.72 18.49 13.96
C THR A 508 -0.77 18.78 13.77
N GLU A 509 -1.15 19.48 12.71
CA GLU A 509 -2.54 19.86 12.47
C GLU A 509 -3.39 18.69 11.95
N ILE A 510 -2.88 17.90 11.00
CA ILE A 510 -3.63 16.85 10.32
C ILE A 510 -3.46 15.50 11.01
N LEU A 511 -2.26 15.20 11.50
CA LEU A 511 -1.87 13.91 12.04
C LEU A 511 -1.33 13.98 13.49
N PRO A 512 -2.01 14.66 14.43
CA PRO A 512 -1.45 14.96 15.75
C PRO A 512 -1.09 13.70 16.55
N ALA A 513 -1.80 12.59 16.34
CA ALA A 513 -1.53 11.34 17.04
C ALA A 513 -0.33 10.55 16.47
N TYR A 514 0.19 10.97 15.32
CA TYR A 514 1.30 10.30 14.63
C TYR A 514 2.67 10.95 14.87
N HIS A 515 2.72 11.98 15.75
CA HIS A 515 3.91 12.78 16.06
C HIS A 515 4.21 12.90 17.56
N ARG A 516 3.55 12.12 18.41
CA ARG A 516 3.74 12.13 19.86
C ARG A 516 4.87 11.23 20.34
#